data_73f1b02b04f42f0206704197cd0fc831
#
_entry.id   73f1b02b04f42f0206704197cd0fc831
#
_cell.length_a   1.000
_cell.length_b   1.000
_cell.length_c   1.000
_cell.angle_alpha   90.00
_cell.angle_beta   90.00
_cell.angle_gamma   90.00
#
_symmetry.space_group_name_H-M   'P 1'
#
loop_
_entity.id
_entity.type
_entity.pdbx_description
1 polymer ?
#
loop_
_entity_poly.entity_id
_entity_poly.type
_entity_poly.pdbx_seq_one_letter_code
_entity_poly.pdbx_strand_id
1 'polypeptide(L)'
;LAKIASHIAKKTRNGIDNVYLLTREEQFEPVLKTIPVGDVWGIGRRLNEKLLRNRVLTAYDLSISPMSWIKCMFTINEERIVRELKGEDCAKINAIDEPNKSIMASRSFGTLIEDKKTLWEAVAYFASCCAERLRAQNSAAMVVSVYVRGDEHKEREPFYSNTCDIRLETPSCDTAYITQHALRAFNNIYRKGYKYKKAGVQLSHFVQNGE
;
A
#
# COMPACT_ATOMS: atom_id res chain seq x y z
N LEU A 1 13.99 10.99 7.86
CA LEU A 1 15.40 11.23 7.41
C LEU A 1 15.98 10.03 6.67
N ALA A 2 15.84 8.78 7.13
CA ALA A 2 16.41 7.58 6.49
C ALA A 2 15.99 7.43 5.01
N LYS A 3 14.72 7.74 4.66
CA LYS A 3 14.24 7.71 3.27
C LYS A 3 14.87 8.81 2.41
N ILE A 4 15.19 9.97 2.99
CA ILE A 4 15.91 11.05 2.31
C ILE A 4 17.34 10.63 2.04
N ALA A 5 18.04 10.06 3.03
CA ALA A 5 19.38 9.52 2.84
C ALA A 5 19.40 8.45 1.72
N SER A 6 18.43 7.52 1.72
CA SER A 6 18.29 6.54 0.64
C SER A 6 18.00 7.17 -0.73
N HIS A 7 17.21 8.25 -0.78
CA HIS A 7 16.93 8.97 -2.03
C HIS A 7 18.19 9.61 -2.60
N ILE A 8 18.98 10.27 -1.74
CA ILE A 8 20.25 10.87 -2.12
C ILE A 8 21.25 9.81 -2.61
N ALA A 9 21.41 8.73 -1.85
CA ALA A 9 22.30 7.63 -2.21
C ALA A 9 22.01 7.05 -3.61
N LYS A 10 20.75 6.99 -4.00
CA LYS A 10 20.33 6.55 -5.35
C LYS A 10 20.58 7.57 -6.45
N LYS A 11 20.47 8.87 -6.14
CA LYS A 11 20.68 9.96 -7.13
C LYS A 11 22.16 10.33 -7.31
N THR A 12 22.97 10.24 -6.27
CA THR A 12 24.39 10.54 -6.31
C THR A 12 25.16 9.31 -6.80
N ARG A 13 25.34 9.20 -8.12
CA ARG A 13 26.21 8.18 -8.74
C ARG A 13 27.71 8.33 -8.40
N ASN A 14 28.09 9.23 -7.52
CA ASN A 14 29.49 9.59 -7.19
C ASN A 14 30.02 8.92 -5.91
N GLY A 15 29.34 7.96 -5.32
CA GLY A 15 29.81 7.22 -4.14
C GLY A 15 30.17 5.80 -4.49
N ILE A 16 31.28 5.32 -3.98
CA ILE A 16 31.79 3.96 -4.19
C ILE A 16 30.80 2.89 -3.72
N ASP A 17 29.83 3.22 -2.80
CA ASP A 17 28.96 2.23 -2.18
C ASP A 17 27.46 2.54 -2.22
N ASN A 18 26.99 3.55 -2.95
CA ASN A 18 25.58 3.97 -2.93
C ASN A 18 24.99 4.16 -1.49
N VAL A 19 25.86 4.52 -0.54
CA VAL A 19 25.51 4.76 0.86
C VAL A 19 25.61 6.24 1.17
N TYR A 20 24.59 6.79 1.84
CA TYR A 20 24.60 8.16 2.35
C TYR A 20 24.18 8.13 3.82
N LEU A 21 25.03 8.72 4.68
CA LEU A 21 24.79 8.78 6.11
C LEU A 21 24.33 10.19 6.51
N LEU A 22 23.19 10.25 7.18
CA LEU A 22 22.58 11.46 7.70
C LEU A 22 22.33 11.27 9.20
N THR A 23 23.38 11.47 10.01
CA THR A 23 23.38 11.12 11.44
C THR A 23 23.51 12.32 12.36
N ARG A 24 23.95 13.47 11.86
CA ARG A 24 24.16 14.68 12.64
C ARG A 24 23.13 15.75 12.28
N GLU A 25 22.55 16.39 13.28
CA GLU A 25 21.54 17.45 13.09
C GLU A 25 22.02 18.60 12.20
N GLU A 26 23.30 18.97 12.32
CA GLU A 26 23.94 20.00 11.49
C GLU A 26 23.87 19.71 9.97
N GLN A 27 23.71 18.43 9.60
CA GLN A 27 23.61 18.01 8.21
C GLN A 27 22.17 18.12 7.67
N PHE A 28 21.16 18.22 8.54
CA PHE A 28 19.76 18.12 8.11
C PHE A 28 19.35 19.32 7.28
N GLU A 29 19.60 20.53 7.72
CA GLU A 29 19.20 21.76 7.03
C GLU A 29 19.76 21.84 5.60
N PRO A 30 21.09 21.75 5.37
CA PRO A 30 21.61 21.84 4.00
C PRO A 30 21.08 20.75 3.09
N VAL A 31 20.90 19.54 3.60
CA VAL A 31 20.34 18.41 2.84
C VAL A 31 18.87 18.63 2.52
N LEU A 32 18.06 19.00 3.50
CA LEU A 32 16.62 19.18 3.32
C LEU A 32 16.29 20.31 2.33
N LYS A 33 17.15 21.35 2.24
CA LYS A 33 17.02 22.42 1.25
C LYS A 33 17.19 21.95 -0.20
N THR A 34 17.91 20.85 -0.43
CA THR A 34 18.12 20.30 -1.78
C THR A 34 17.00 19.37 -2.22
N ILE A 35 16.13 18.94 -1.33
CA ILE A 35 15.09 17.95 -1.62
C ILE A 35 13.76 18.67 -1.89
N PRO A 36 13.19 18.55 -3.10
CA PRO A 36 11.84 19.03 -3.38
C PRO A 36 10.83 18.39 -2.44
N VAL A 37 9.84 19.14 -1.99
CA VAL A 37 8.83 18.65 -1.03
C VAL A 37 8.05 17.43 -1.56
N GLY A 38 7.85 17.34 -2.88
CA GLY A 38 7.20 16.19 -3.52
C GLY A 38 8.03 14.90 -3.50
N ASP A 39 9.34 14.99 -3.26
CA ASP A 39 10.24 13.82 -3.14
C ASP A 39 10.31 13.28 -1.71
N VAL A 40 9.68 13.97 -0.75
CA VAL A 40 9.56 13.49 0.64
C VAL A 40 8.62 12.29 0.67
N TRP A 41 9.10 11.17 1.22
CA TRP A 41 8.29 9.96 1.34
C TRP A 41 7.03 10.23 2.18
N GLY A 42 5.87 9.86 1.64
CA GLY A 42 4.56 10.17 2.23
C GLY A 42 3.87 11.38 1.61
N ILE A 43 4.58 12.23 0.85
CA ILE A 43 3.99 13.33 0.11
C ILE A 43 3.59 12.86 -1.29
N GLY A 44 2.31 12.55 -1.48
CA GLY A 44 1.74 12.20 -2.78
C GLY A 44 1.40 13.44 -3.63
N ARG A 45 1.03 13.22 -4.90
CA ARG A 45 0.76 14.31 -5.86
C ARG A 45 -0.18 15.41 -5.30
N ARG A 46 -1.29 15.02 -4.69
CA ARG A 46 -2.28 15.99 -4.15
C ARG A 46 -1.71 16.82 -3.00
N LEU A 47 -0.93 16.18 -2.12
CA LEU A 47 -0.27 16.88 -1.01
C LEU A 47 0.81 17.81 -1.52
N ASN A 48 1.61 17.37 -2.49
CA ASN A 48 2.62 18.20 -3.14
C ASN A 48 1.99 19.47 -3.74
N GLU A 49 0.92 19.34 -4.55
CA GLU A 49 0.22 20.49 -5.12
C GLU A 49 -0.28 21.47 -4.03
N LYS A 50 -0.82 20.94 -2.92
CA LYS A 50 -1.29 21.73 -1.78
C LYS A 50 -0.14 22.47 -1.08
N LEU A 51 1.00 21.81 -0.88
CA LEU A 51 2.19 22.41 -0.28
C LEU A 51 2.79 23.50 -1.17
N LEU A 52 2.94 23.24 -2.47
CA LEU A 52 3.44 24.21 -3.43
C LEU A 52 2.57 25.48 -3.50
N ARG A 53 1.25 25.36 -3.46
CA ARG A 53 0.33 26.53 -3.38
C ARG A 53 0.56 27.37 -2.12
N ASN A 54 1.03 26.77 -1.04
CA ASN A 54 1.37 27.44 0.20
C ASN A 54 2.87 27.83 0.30
N ARG A 55 3.60 27.83 -0.82
CA ARG A 55 5.03 28.18 -0.93
C ARG A 55 5.96 27.28 -0.12
N VAL A 56 5.56 26.08 0.20
CA VAL A 56 6.41 25.05 0.78
C VAL A 56 7.02 24.26 -0.37
N LEU A 57 8.26 24.58 -0.74
CA LEU A 57 8.91 24.06 -1.96
C LEU A 57 9.86 22.90 -1.66
N THR A 58 10.48 22.91 -0.49
CA THR A 58 11.52 21.96 -0.10
C THR A 58 11.12 21.17 1.16
N ALA A 59 11.85 20.08 1.41
CA ALA A 59 11.72 19.33 2.66
C ALA A 59 12.08 20.20 3.87
N TYR A 60 12.99 21.17 3.70
CA TYR A 60 13.35 22.13 4.73
C TYR A 60 12.18 23.07 5.05
N ASP A 61 11.55 23.68 4.03
CA ASP A 61 10.38 24.56 4.24
C ASP A 61 9.26 23.82 5.00
N LEU A 62 9.06 22.53 4.66
CA LEU A 62 8.10 21.68 5.37
C LEU A 62 8.52 21.46 6.83
N SER A 63 9.81 21.19 7.07
CA SER A 63 10.32 20.93 8.42
C SER A 63 10.17 22.12 9.37
N ILE A 64 10.33 23.35 8.88
CA ILE A 64 10.20 24.58 9.68
C ILE A 64 8.77 25.13 9.75
N SER A 65 7.83 24.52 9.02
CA SER A 65 6.43 24.97 9.01
C SER A 65 5.82 24.92 10.42
N PRO A 66 5.01 25.94 10.80
CA PRO A 66 4.35 25.97 12.11
C PRO A 66 3.46 24.74 12.32
N MET A 67 3.63 24.05 13.44
CA MET A 67 2.87 22.83 13.75
C MET A 67 1.35 23.08 13.84
N SER A 68 0.94 24.28 14.29
CA SER A 68 -0.46 24.71 14.30
C SER A 68 -1.07 24.74 12.90
N TRP A 69 -0.30 25.23 11.91
CA TRP A 69 -0.72 25.25 10.51
C TRP A 69 -0.79 23.83 9.93
N ILE A 70 0.22 22.98 10.22
CA ILE A 70 0.22 21.58 9.78
C ILE A 70 -1.01 20.85 10.30
N LYS A 71 -1.35 20.98 11.59
CA LYS A 71 -2.53 20.35 12.20
C LYS A 71 -3.87 20.84 11.63
N CYS A 72 -3.92 22.12 11.24
CA CYS A 72 -5.13 22.69 10.63
C CYS A 72 -5.33 22.22 9.20
N MET A 73 -4.25 22.08 8.43
CA MET A 73 -4.30 21.86 6.98
C MET A 73 -4.17 20.39 6.58
N PHE A 74 -3.62 19.53 7.44
CA PHE A 74 -3.22 18.16 7.11
C PHE A 74 -3.64 17.17 8.21
N THR A 75 -3.27 15.92 8.04
CA THR A 75 -3.58 14.84 8.97
C THR A 75 -2.40 14.56 9.91
N ILE A 76 -2.62 13.66 10.86
CA ILE A 76 -1.59 13.17 11.77
C ILE A 76 -0.37 12.57 11.04
N ASN A 77 -0.56 12.06 9.83
CA ASN A 77 0.54 11.50 9.05
C ASN A 77 1.53 12.56 8.61
N GLU A 78 1.03 13.71 8.13
CA GLU A 78 1.88 14.83 7.73
C GLU A 78 2.52 15.50 8.96
N GLU A 79 1.82 15.56 10.11
CA GLU A 79 2.42 15.98 11.37
C GLU A 79 3.64 15.12 11.75
N ARG A 80 3.51 13.79 11.64
CA ARG A 80 4.62 12.85 11.87
C ARG A 80 5.76 13.08 10.90
N ILE A 81 5.48 13.28 9.61
CA ILE A 81 6.52 13.60 8.61
C ILE A 81 7.31 14.82 9.01
N VAL A 82 6.65 15.91 9.43
CA VAL A 82 7.32 17.13 9.89
C VAL A 82 8.22 16.88 11.10
N ARG A 83 7.76 16.12 12.08
CA ARG A 83 8.55 15.73 13.25
C ARG A 83 9.76 14.88 12.87
N GLU A 84 9.57 13.89 12.01
CA GLU A 84 10.66 13.04 11.51
C GLU A 84 11.69 13.81 10.69
N LEU A 85 11.30 14.85 9.95
CA LEU A 85 12.23 15.76 9.27
C LEU A 85 13.08 16.58 10.24
N LYS A 86 12.58 16.83 11.45
CA LYS A 86 13.32 17.47 12.56
C LYS A 86 14.22 16.49 13.33
N GLY A 87 14.18 15.22 13.00
CA GLY A 87 14.97 14.18 13.69
C GLY A 87 14.22 13.46 14.82
N GLU A 88 12.94 13.80 15.08
CA GLU A 88 12.14 13.09 16.09
C GLU A 88 11.79 11.69 15.61
N ASP A 89 11.92 10.70 16.48
CA ASP A 89 11.46 9.32 16.20
C ASP A 89 9.96 9.22 16.48
N CYS A 90 9.16 9.19 15.41
CA CYS A 90 7.70 9.05 15.49
C CYS A 90 7.21 7.62 15.30
N ALA A 91 8.06 6.70 14.85
CA ALA A 91 7.73 5.32 14.60
C ALA A 91 8.43 4.41 15.62
N LYS A 92 7.72 4.02 16.68
CA LYS A 92 8.24 2.97 17.57
C LYS A 92 8.30 1.65 16.81
N ILE A 93 9.46 1.01 16.83
CA ILE A 93 9.60 -0.38 16.41
C ILE A 93 8.90 -1.21 17.48
N ASN A 94 7.69 -1.69 17.17
CA ASN A 94 7.01 -2.63 18.05
C ASN A 94 7.75 -3.96 17.97
N ALA A 95 8.26 -4.43 19.10
CA ALA A 95 8.91 -5.73 19.20
C ALA A 95 7.93 -6.90 19.11
N ILE A 96 6.63 -6.63 19.13
CA ILE A 96 5.55 -7.62 19.03
C ILE A 96 4.82 -7.34 17.72
N ASP A 97 4.84 -8.31 16.81
CA ASP A 97 4.03 -8.27 15.59
C ASP A 97 2.55 -8.40 15.97
N GLU A 98 1.81 -7.29 15.85
CA GLU A 98 0.35 -7.36 15.97
C GLU A 98 -0.21 -8.20 14.81
N PRO A 99 -1.18 -9.09 15.09
CA PRO A 99 -1.78 -9.88 14.01
C PRO A 99 -2.45 -8.97 12.97
N ASN A 100 -2.29 -9.33 11.71
CA ASN A 100 -2.89 -8.57 10.62
C ASN A 100 -4.42 -8.56 10.75
N LYS A 101 -5.04 -7.40 10.56
CA LYS A 101 -6.52 -7.23 10.54
C LYS A 101 -7.15 -7.65 9.21
N SER A 102 -6.34 -7.74 8.16
CA SER A 102 -6.71 -8.25 6.85
C SER A 102 -5.49 -8.85 6.14
N ILE A 103 -5.71 -9.86 5.30
CA ILE A 103 -4.68 -10.51 4.49
C ILE A 103 -5.09 -10.41 3.04
N MET A 104 -4.19 -9.91 2.19
CA MET A 104 -4.44 -9.78 0.75
C MET A 104 -3.32 -10.47 -0.05
N ALA A 105 -3.73 -11.19 -1.09
CA ALA A 105 -2.85 -11.62 -2.17
C ALA A 105 -3.38 -11.06 -3.49
N SER A 106 -2.53 -10.35 -4.22
CA SER A 106 -2.89 -9.77 -5.50
C SER A 106 -1.68 -9.59 -6.40
N ARG A 107 -1.91 -9.54 -7.71
CA ARG A 107 -0.84 -9.27 -8.67
C ARG A 107 -1.34 -8.45 -9.85
N SER A 108 -0.52 -7.52 -10.31
CA SER A 108 -0.68 -6.91 -11.63
C SER A 108 -0.03 -7.84 -12.66
N PHE A 109 -0.76 -8.12 -13.73
CA PHE A 109 -0.30 -9.00 -14.80
C PHE A 109 0.65 -8.23 -15.75
N GLY A 110 1.67 -8.90 -16.27
CA GLY A 110 2.59 -8.31 -17.25
C GLY A 110 1.87 -7.92 -18.55
N THR A 111 0.99 -8.80 -19.02
CA THR A 111 0.07 -8.58 -20.14
C THR A 111 -1.36 -8.54 -19.66
N LEU A 112 -2.24 -7.86 -20.41
CA LEU A 112 -3.68 -7.85 -20.10
C LEU A 112 -4.26 -9.25 -20.36
N ILE A 113 -5.10 -9.72 -19.43
CA ILE A 113 -5.74 -11.02 -19.48
C ILE A 113 -7.22 -10.85 -19.78
N GLU A 114 -7.72 -11.51 -20.80
CA GLU A 114 -9.14 -11.59 -21.15
C GLU A 114 -9.72 -12.97 -20.82
N ASP A 115 -8.87 -14.01 -20.86
CA ASP A 115 -9.28 -15.39 -20.64
C ASP A 115 -9.78 -15.62 -19.21
N LYS A 116 -11.03 -16.08 -19.11
CA LYS A 116 -11.68 -16.37 -17.84
C LYS A 116 -10.95 -17.44 -17.03
N LYS A 117 -10.44 -18.47 -17.70
CA LYS A 117 -9.80 -19.60 -17.04
C LYS A 117 -8.51 -19.17 -16.35
N THR A 118 -7.68 -18.39 -17.04
CA THR A 118 -6.44 -17.86 -16.50
C THR A 118 -6.68 -16.96 -15.27
N LEU A 119 -7.71 -16.11 -15.32
CA LEU A 119 -8.09 -15.27 -14.16
C LEU A 119 -8.64 -16.12 -13.00
N TRP A 120 -9.42 -17.13 -13.31
CA TRP A 120 -9.99 -18.06 -12.33
C TRP A 120 -8.89 -18.82 -11.57
N GLU A 121 -7.89 -19.34 -12.30
CA GLU A 121 -6.71 -20.00 -11.73
C GLU A 121 -5.89 -19.03 -10.84
N ALA A 122 -5.71 -17.78 -11.28
CA ALA A 122 -5.03 -16.75 -10.49
C ALA A 122 -5.78 -16.44 -9.19
N VAL A 123 -7.12 -16.31 -9.25
CA VAL A 123 -7.94 -16.07 -8.05
C VAL A 123 -7.87 -17.25 -7.09
N ALA A 124 -7.93 -18.49 -7.59
CA ALA A 124 -7.78 -19.70 -6.77
C ALA A 124 -6.42 -19.74 -6.06
N TYR A 125 -5.36 -19.43 -6.79
CA TYR A 125 -4.01 -19.31 -6.21
C TYR A 125 -3.92 -18.23 -5.13
N PHE A 126 -4.48 -17.04 -5.37
CA PHE A 126 -4.47 -15.96 -4.37
C PHE A 126 -5.26 -16.32 -3.13
N ALA A 127 -6.40 -16.99 -3.28
CA ALA A 127 -7.20 -17.49 -2.16
C ALA A 127 -6.41 -18.48 -1.30
N SER A 128 -5.69 -19.41 -1.93
CA SER A 128 -4.83 -20.37 -1.25
C SER A 128 -3.70 -19.68 -0.47
N CYS A 129 -3.03 -18.71 -1.08
CA CYS A 129 -1.99 -17.91 -0.41
C CYS A 129 -2.54 -17.13 0.79
N CYS A 130 -3.75 -16.57 0.68
CA CYS A 130 -4.39 -15.88 1.79
C CYS A 130 -4.74 -16.85 2.93
N ALA A 131 -5.30 -18.02 2.63
CA ALA A 131 -5.65 -19.04 3.61
C ALA A 131 -4.41 -19.59 4.35
N GLU A 132 -3.30 -19.77 3.65
CA GLU A 132 -2.03 -20.17 4.25
C GLU A 132 -1.53 -19.14 5.29
N ARG A 133 -1.50 -17.86 4.90
CA ARG A 133 -1.10 -16.76 5.81
C ARG A 133 -2.06 -16.60 6.99
N LEU A 134 -3.35 -16.83 6.77
CA LEU A 134 -4.37 -16.75 7.82
C LEU A 134 -4.12 -17.83 8.88
N ARG A 135 -3.83 -19.07 8.46
CA ARG A 135 -3.46 -20.14 9.38
C ARG A 135 -2.16 -19.87 10.12
N ALA A 136 -1.17 -19.27 9.44
CA ALA A 136 0.11 -18.92 10.07
C ALA A 136 -0.03 -17.93 11.24
N GLN A 137 -1.07 -17.07 11.23
CA GLN A 137 -1.38 -16.20 12.36
C GLN A 137 -2.49 -16.75 13.29
N ASN A 138 -2.85 -18.03 13.17
CA ASN A 138 -3.86 -18.71 13.98
C ASN A 138 -5.22 -17.99 13.99
N SER A 139 -5.69 -17.55 12.83
CA SER A 139 -6.95 -16.80 12.67
C SER A 139 -7.87 -17.47 11.66
N ALA A 140 -9.17 -17.16 11.76
CA ALA A 140 -10.20 -17.52 10.79
C ALA A 140 -10.88 -16.26 10.24
N ALA A 141 -11.24 -16.25 8.96
CA ALA A 141 -11.86 -15.11 8.29
C ALA A 141 -13.38 -15.27 8.18
N MET A 142 -14.09 -14.14 8.27
CA MET A 142 -15.54 -14.07 8.05
C MET A 142 -15.90 -13.51 6.67
N VAL A 143 -14.98 -12.79 6.01
CA VAL A 143 -15.26 -12.16 4.72
C VAL A 143 -14.17 -12.48 3.72
N VAL A 144 -14.59 -12.90 2.54
CA VAL A 144 -13.77 -13.14 1.34
C VAL A 144 -14.14 -12.08 0.31
N SER A 145 -13.20 -11.20 -0.02
CA SER A 145 -13.34 -10.16 -1.05
C SER A 145 -12.50 -10.52 -2.26
N VAL A 146 -13.08 -10.41 -3.44
CA VAL A 146 -12.37 -10.60 -4.72
C VAL A 146 -12.54 -9.36 -5.57
N TYR A 147 -11.47 -8.90 -6.15
CA TYR A 147 -11.52 -7.77 -7.08
C TYR A 147 -10.80 -8.08 -8.39
N VAL A 148 -11.26 -7.44 -9.44
CA VAL A 148 -10.62 -7.41 -10.75
C VAL A 148 -10.55 -5.95 -11.23
N ARG A 149 -9.48 -5.60 -11.95
CA ARG A 149 -9.28 -4.24 -12.47
C ARG A 149 -8.61 -4.27 -13.83
N GLY A 150 -9.15 -3.51 -14.77
CA GLY A 150 -8.55 -3.19 -16.06
C GLY A 150 -7.38 -2.20 -15.94
N ASP A 151 -6.85 -1.77 -17.06
CA ASP A 151 -5.80 -0.76 -17.13
C ASP A 151 -6.42 0.62 -17.36
N GLU A 152 -6.38 1.50 -16.37
CA GLU A 152 -6.93 2.86 -16.45
C GLU A 152 -6.08 3.81 -17.30
N HIS A 153 -4.85 3.42 -17.66
CA HIS A 153 -3.95 4.23 -18.48
C HIS A 153 -4.04 3.94 -19.98
N LYS A 154 -4.82 2.94 -20.36
CA LYS A 154 -5.05 2.60 -21.77
C LYS A 154 -6.35 3.23 -22.29
N GLU A 155 -6.25 4.43 -22.85
CA GLU A 155 -7.39 5.20 -23.38
C GLU A 155 -8.23 4.51 -24.48
N ARG A 156 -7.66 3.48 -25.14
CA ARG A 156 -8.31 2.77 -26.26
C ARG A 156 -9.07 1.51 -25.85
N GLU A 157 -9.04 1.11 -24.59
CA GLU A 157 -9.69 -0.08 -24.10
C GLU A 157 -10.76 0.27 -23.04
N PRO A 158 -11.92 -0.41 -23.05
CA PRO A 158 -12.96 -0.13 -22.07
C PRO A 158 -12.44 -0.49 -20.67
N PHE A 159 -12.44 0.49 -19.77
CA PHE A 159 -12.05 0.28 -18.38
C PHE A 159 -13.18 -0.40 -17.61
N TYR A 160 -12.83 -1.43 -16.88
CA TYR A 160 -13.73 -2.10 -15.96
C TYR A 160 -12.99 -2.43 -14.65
N SER A 161 -13.60 -2.11 -13.54
CA SER A 161 -13.13 -2.48 -12.22
C SER A 161 -14.33 -2.84 -11.35
N ASN A 162 -14.25 -3.95 -10.63
CA ASN A 162 -15.30 -4.36 -9.71
C ASN A 162 -14.74 -5.20 -8.57
N THR A 163 -15.48 -5.21 -7.46
CA THR A 163 -15.19 -5.98 -6.25
C THR A 163 -16.46 -6.69 -5.79
N CYS A 164 -16.31 -7.90 -5.30
CA CYS A 164 -17.41 -8.64 -4.68
C CYS A 164 -16.94 -9.21 -3.34
N ASP A 165 -17.71 -8.92 -2.30
CA ASP A 165 -17.50 -9.43 -0.96
C ASP A 165 -18.51 -10.53 -0.67
N ILE A 166 -18.04 -11.66 -0.14
CA ILE A 166 -18.88 -12.75 0.34
C ILE A 166 -18.61 -12.93 1.83
N ARG A 167 -19.66 -12.81 2.62
CA ARG A 167 -19.63 -13.18 4.04
C ARG A 167 -19.81 -14.69 4.16
N LEU A 168 -18.89 -15.34 4.87
CA LEU A 168 -18.95 -16.76 5.17
C LEU A 168 -20.02 -17.02 6.24
N GLU A 169 -20.64 -18.17 6.19
CA GLU A 169 -21.64 -18.59 7.21
C GLU A 169 -20.98 -18.81 8.57
N THR A 170 -19.77 -19.37 8.55
CA THR A 170 -18.93 -19.59 9.72
C THR A 170 -17.52 -19.08 9.46
N PRO A 171 -16.79 -18.57 10.49
CA PRO A 171 -15.38 -18.22 10.32
C PRO A 171 -14.59 -19.45 9.85
N SER A 172 -13.72 -19.25 8.88
CA SER A 172 -12.95 -20.37 8.34
C SER A 172 -11.52 -19.98 7.97
N CYS A 173 -10.59 -20.92 8.14
CA CYS A 173 -9.23 -20.88 7.61
C CYS A 173 -8.97 -22.02 6.61
N ASP A 174 -10.02 -22.79 6.28
CA ASP A 174 -9.94 -23.87 5.31
C ASP A 174 -9.73 -23.36 3.89
N THR A 175 -8.69 -23.88 3.22
CA THR A 175 -8.30 -23.42 1.88
C THR A 175 -9.37 -23.73 0.84
N ALA A 176 -10.00 -24.90 0.90
CA ALA A 176 -10.98 -25.31 -0.11
C ALA A 176 -12.24 -24.46 0.02
N TYR A 177 -12.72 -24.25 1.25
CA TYR A 177 -13.89 -23.43 1.56
C TYR A 177 -13.69 -21.97 1.14
N ILE A 178 -12.55 -21.35 1.52
CA ILE A 178 -12.19 -19.98 1.12
C ILE A 178 -12.08 -19.86 -0.41
N THR A 179 -11.41 -20.82 -1.06
CA THR A 179 -11.23 -20.79 -2.52
C THR A 179 -12.57 -20.93 -3.25
N GLN A 180 -13.46 -21.80 -2.79
CA GLN A 180 -14.80 -21.93 -3.36
C GLN A 180 -15.58 -20.61 -3.34
N HIS A 181 -15.55 -19.91 -2.20
CA HIS A 181 -16.22 -18.60 -2.05
C HIS A 181 -15.54 -17.50 -2.86
N ALA A 182 -14.21 -17.50 -2.94
CA ALA A 182 -13.48 -16.57 -3.80
C ALA A 182 -13.84 -16.76 -5.28
N LEU A 183 -13.95 -18.01 -5.75
CA LEU A 183 -14.35 -18.30 -7.13
C LEU A 183 -15.81 -17.96 -7.41
N ARG A 184 -16.69 -18.11 -6.42
CA ARG A 184 -18.08 -17.63 -6.52
C ARG A 184 -18.12 -16.09 -6.62
N ALA A 185 -17.37 -15.38 -5.79
CA ALA A 185 -17.24 -13.93 -5.87
C ALA A 185 -16.67 -13.47 -7.22
N PHE A 186 -15.64 -14.15 -7.72
CA PHE A 186 -15.07 -13.87 -9.04
C PHE A 186 -16.10 -14.03 -10.16
N ASN A 187 -16.90 -15.10 -10.15
CA ASN A 187 -17.94 -15.31 -11.16
C ASN A 187 -18.99 -14.17 -11.19
N ASN A 188 -19.28 -13.55 -10.05
CA ASN A 188 -20.23 -12.43 -9.96
C ASN A 188 -19.67 -11.14 -10.60
N ILE A 189 -18.35 -10.97 -10.63
CA ILE A 189 -17.71 -9.72 -11.12
C ILE A 189 -17.01 -9.88 -12.48
N TYR A 190 -16.78 -11.11 -12.93
CA TYR A 190 -16.17 -11.32 -14.25
C TYR A 190 -17.12 -10.87 -15.37
N ARG A 191 -16.61 -10.12 -16.31
CA ARG A 191 -17.31 -9.72 -17.54
C ARG A 191 -16.50 -10.10 -18.78
N LYS A 192 -17.11 -10.82 -19.71
CA LYS A 192 -16.50 -11.17 -20.98
C LYS A 192 -16.31 -9.90 -21.85
N GLY A 193 -15.22 -9.86 -22.60
CA GLY A 193 -14.89 -8.73 -23.50
C GLY A 193 -14.13 -7.59 -22.83
N TYR A 194 -13.85 -7.70 -21.52
CA TYR A 194 -12.95 -6.78 -20.82
C TYR A 194 -11.58 -7.41 -20.61
N LYS A 195 -10.55 -6.57 -20.65
CA LYS A 195 -9.17 -6.97 -20.38
C LYS A 195 -8.74 -6.53 -19.00
N TYR A 196 -8.18 -7.45 -18.24
CA TYR A 196 -7.85 -7.25 -16.83
C TYR A 196 -6.35 -7.09 -16.63
N LYS A 197 -5.96 -6.04 -15.93
CA LYS A 197 -4.57 -5.73 -15.54
C LYS A 197 -4.20 -6.27 -14.17
N LYS A 198 -5.19 -6.37 -13.26
CA LYS A 198 -4.95 -6.76 -11.88
C LYS A 198 -6.12 -7.59 -11.35
N ALA A 199 -5.81 -8.59 -10.54
CA ALA A 199 -6.78 -9.31 -9.73
C ALA A 199 -6.19 -9.56 -8.32
N GLY A 200 -7.07 -9.80 -7.35
CA GLY A 200 -6.66 -10.13 -6.01
C GLY A 200 -7.80 -10.66 -5.14
N VAL A 201 -7.41 -11.31 -4.07
CA VAL A 201 -8.26 -11.82 -3.00
C VAL A 201 -7.82 -11.19 -1.69
N GLN A 202 -8.78 -10.78 -0.89
CA GLN A 202 -8.57 -10.29 0.46
C GLN A 202 -9.46 -11.05 1.43
N LEU A 203 -8.89 -11.42 2.57
CA LEU A 203 -9.61 -11.95 3.72
C LEU A 203 -9.65 -10.90 4.81
N SER A 204 -10.78 -10.77 5.50
CA SER A 204 -10.98 -9.79 6.56
C SER A 204 -11.98 -10.26 7.62
N HIS A 205 -12.19 -9.43 8.66
CA HIS A 205 -13.05 -9.75 9.80
C HIS A 205 -12.60 -11.05 10.47
N PHE A 206 -11.37 -11.02 10.99
CA PHE A 206 -10.74 -12.18 11.61
C PHE A 206 -11.27 -12.40 13.03
N VAL A 207 -11.40 -13.67 13.36
CA VAL A 207 -11.60 -14.19 14.72
C VAL A 207 -10.44 -15.11 15.05
N GLN A 208 -10.11 -15.28 16.32
CA GLN A 208 -9.09 -16.25 16.73
C GLN A 208 -9.62 -17.67 16.47
N ASN A 209 -8.72 -18.55 16.01
CA ASN A 209 -9.07 -19.93 15.72
C ASN A 209 -9.18 -20.67 17.06
N GLY A 210 -10.41 -20.97 17.51
CA GLY A 210 -10.65 -21.67 18.79
C GLY A 210 -11.65 -20.99 19.74
N GLU A 211 -12.27 -19.87 19.32
CA GLU A 211 -13.45 -19.28 19.97
C GLU A 211 -14.75 -19.62 19.25
#